data_5207e84089b6e7b2e02d9904697df4fa
#
_entry.id   5207e84089b6e7b2e02d9904697df4fa
#
_cell.length_a   1.000
_cell.length_b   1.000
_cell.length_c   1.000
_cell.angle_alpha   90.00
_cell.angle_beta   90.00
_cell.angle_gamma   90.00
#
_symmetry.space_group_name_H-M   'P 1'
#
loop_
_entity.id
_entity.type
_entity.pdbx_description
1 polymer ?
#
loop_
_entity_poly.entity_id
_entity_poly.type
_entity_poly.pdbx_seq_one_letter_code
_entity_poly.pdbx_strand_id
1 'polypeptide(L)'
;MIKNIIAGLPGAEEGYTLEEFGQILETYNQIGTKELKANLFSFVSEIIPAAEQAGVLMCIHPDDPPYPILGLPRVLSTEQDVIDLFSAVKSPNNGLTFCTGSFGVRADNDLVGMVRRLGSRIHFIHLRSTKRDKNGNFHEANHLEGDVDMFGVM
;
A
#
# COMPACT_ATOMS: atom_id res chain seq x y z
N MET A 1 -13.58 15.06 -10.76
CA MET A 1 -12.98 13.87 -10.14
C MET A 1 -13.00 12.65 -11.06
N ILE A 2 -14.14 12.15 -11.51
CA ILE A 2 -14.25 10.97 -12.40
C ILE A 2 -13.38 11.11 -13.67
N LYS A 3 -13.45 12.26 -14.37
CA LYS A 3 -12.62 12.50 -15.57
C LYS A 3 -11.10 12.36 -15.32
N ASN A 4 -10.63 12.73 -14.14
CA ASN A 4 -9.20 12.66 -13.80
C ASN A 4 -8.78 11.22 -13.45
N ILE A 5 -9.69 10.44 -12.85
CA ILE A 5 -9.44 9.02 -12.56
C ILE A 5 -9.36 8.22 -13.85
N ILE A 6 -10.27 8.49 -14.81
CA ILE A 6 -10.34 7.79 -16.10
C ILE A 6 -9.19 8.18 -17.03
N ALA A 7 -8.76 9.45 -16.98
CA ALA A 7 -7.62 9.92 -17.77
C ALA A 7 -6.26 9.38 -17.30
N GLY A 8 -6.25 8.63 -16.20
CA GLY A 8 -5.02 8.15 -15.58
C GLY A 8 -4.32 9.24 -14.76
N LEU A 9 -3.38 8.83 -13.94
CA LEU A 9 -2.47 9.74 -13.26
C LEU A 9 -1.38 10.20 -14.24
N PRO A 10 -0.75 11.37 -14.02
CA PRO A 10 0.42 11.77 -14.78
C PRO A 10 1.46 10.65 -14.82
N GLY A 11 1.82 10.21 -16.02
CA GLY A 11 2.73 9.08 -16.24
C GLY A 11 2.06 7.71 -16.39
N ALA A 12 0.74 7.59 -16.26
CA ALA A 12 0.03 6.37 -16.62
C ALA A 12 -0.01 6.23 -18.16
N GLU A 13 0.35 5.05 -18.65
CA GLU A 13 0.34 4.75 -20.09
C GLU A 13 -1.07 4.43 -20.63
N GLU A 14 -2.00 4.13 -19.73
CA GLU A 14 -3.35 3.69 -20.06
C GLU A 14 -4.40 4.74 -19.68
N GLY A 15 -5.19 5.12 -20.66
CA GLY A 15 -6.42 5.92 -20.48
C GLY A 15 -7.62 5.08 -20.88
N TYR A 16 -8.68 5.10 -20.08
CA TYR A 16 -9.91 4.36 -20.34
C TYR A 16 -11.05 5.33 -20.65
N THR A 17 -11.98 4.90 -21.51
CA THR A 17 -13.29 5.51 -21.55
C THR A 17 -14.08 5.14 -20.27
N LEU A 18 -15.16 5.88 -19.98
CA LEU A 18 -16.02 5.56 -18.83
C LEU A 18 -16.62 4.15 -18.94
N GLU A 19 -16.95 3.73 -20.15
CA GLU A 19 -17.52 2.39 -20.41
C GLU A 19 -16.48 1.29 -20.17
N GLU A 20 -15.28 1.40 -20.74
CA GLU A 20 -14.18 0.46 -20.52
C GLU A 20 -13.81 0.35 -19.03
N PHE A 21 -13.74 1.48 -18.33
CA PHE A 21 -13.47 1.51 -16.91
C PHE A 21 -14.58 0.80 -16.11
N GLY A 22 -15.84 0.98 -16.49
CA GLY A 22 -16.97 0.25 -15.89
C GLY A 22 -16.86 -1.25 -16.09
N GLN A 23 -16.48 -1.71 -17.29
CA GLN A 23 -16.27 -3.13 -17.60
C GLN A 23 -15.12 -3.73 -16.79
N ILE A 24 -14.02 -3.00 -16.61
CA ILE A 24 -12.89 -3.42 -15.78
C ILE A 24 -13.33 -3.55 -14.32
N LEU A 25 -14.05 -2.57 -13.77
CA LEU A 25 -14.56 -2.64 -12.41
C LEU A 25 -15.47 -3.85 -12.21
N GLU A 26 -16.33 -4.16 -13.17
CA GLU A 26 -17.22 -5.33 -13.12
C GLU A 26 -16.41 -6.63 -13.06
N THR A 27 -15.32 -6.74 -13.80
CA THR A 27 -14.40 -7.87 -13.75
C THR A 27 -13.83 -8.09 -12.34
N TYR A 28 -13.47 -7.00 -11.64
CA TYR A 28 -12.92 -7.06 -10.29
C TYR A 28 -13.97 -7.18 -9.18
N ASN A 29 -15.25 -6.89 -9.44
CA ASN A 29 -16.33 -7.02 -8.46
C ASN A 29 -16.52 -8.45 -7.93
N GLN A 30 -16.03 -9.44 -8.67
CA GLN A 30 -16.07 -10.85 -8.25
C GLN A 30 -14.96 -11.20 -7.27
N ILE A 31 -13.95 -10.34 -7.12
CA ILE A 31 -12.79 -10.58 -6.26
C ILE A 31 -13.01 -9.90 -4.92
N GLY A 32 -13.23 -10.70 -3.87
CA GLY A 32 -13.33 -10.21 -2.50
C GLY A 32 -11.96 -10.00 -1.84
N THR A 33 -11.96 -9.38 -0.66
CA THR A 33 -10.73 -9.10 0.12
C THR A 33 -9.89 -10.35 0.36
N LYS A 34 -10.52 -11.48 0.69
CA LYS A 34 -9.82 -12.74 0.97
C LYS A 34 -9.10 -13.26 -0.27
N GLU A 35 -9.76 -13.23 -1.42
CA GLU A 35 -9.20 -13.70 -2.67
C GLU A 35 -8.07 -12.77 -3.16
N LEU A 36 -8.28 -11.45 -3.10
CA LEU A 36 -7.24 -10.48 -3.45
C LEU A 36 -5.99 -10.66 -2.57
N LYS A 37 -6.16 -10.90 -1.26
CA LYS A 37 -5.05 -11.18 -0.33
C LYS A 37 -4.34 -12.48 -0.68
N ALA A 38 -5.07 -13.52 -1.04
CA ALA A 38 -4.50 -14.80 -1.49
C ALA A 38 -3.72 -14.64 -2.80
N ASN A 39 -4.24 -13.85 -3.74
CA ASN A 39 -3.57 -13.55 -5.00
C ASN A 39 -2.26 -12.80 -4.77
N LEU A 40 -2.24 -11.80 -3.87
CA LEU A 40 -1.02 -11.11 -3.46
C LEU A 40 0.02 -12.09 -2.91
N PHE A 41 -0.38 -12.98 -2.00
CA PHE A 41 0.53 -13.95 -1.39
C PHE A 41 1.10 -14.93 -2.42
N SER A 42 0.25 -15.42 -3.32
CA SER A 42 0.67 -16.29 -4.43
C SER A 42 1.67 -15.58 -5.33
N PHE A 43 1.36 -14.36 -5.77
CA PHE A 43 2.26 -13.58 -6.61
C PHE A 43 3.63 -13.38 -5.97
N VAL A 44 3.65 -12.93 -4.70
CA VAL A 44 4.90 -12.69 -3.98
C VAL A 44 5.68 -14.00 -3.79
N SER A 45 5.02 -15.12 -3.51
CA SER A 45 5.69 -16.41 -3.36
C SER A 45 6.37 -16.90 -4.65
N GLU A 46 5.81 -16.57 -5.81
CA GLU A 46 6.37 -16.94 -7.12
C GLU A 46 7.58 -16.07 -7.51
N ILE A 47 7.59 -14.77 -7.16
CA ILE A 47 8.66 -13.86 -7.57
C ILE A 47 9.85 -13.84 -6.62
N ILE A 48 9.64 -14.11 -5.33
CA ILE A 48 10.71 -14.03 -4.33
C ILE A 48 11.89 -14.97 -4.60
N PRO A 49 11.74 -16.22 -5.05
CA PRO A 49 12.88 -17.07 -5.39
C PRO A 49 13.79 -16.48 -6.48
N ALA A 50 13.21 -15.78 -7.46
CA ALA A 50 14.00 -15.09 -8.48
C ALA A 50 14.75 -13.88 -7.90
N ALA A 51 14.12 -13.14 -7.00
CA ALA A 51 14.74 -12.03 -6.30
C ALA A 51 15.93 -12.50 -5.42
N GLU A 52 15.77 -13.63 -4.73
CA GLU A 52 16.84 -14.25 -3.94
C GLU A 52 18.04 -14.63 -4.82
N GLN A 53 17.80 -15.30 -5.95
CA GLN A 53 18.85 -15.68 -6.90
C GLN A 53 19.58 -14.46 -7.48
N ALA A 54 18.87 -13.38 -7.70
CA ALA A 54 19.40 -12.12 -8.22
C ALA A 54 20.06 -11.23 -7.15
N GLY A 55 19.94 -11.58 -5.87
CA GLY A 55 20.39 -10.74 -4.74
C GLY A 55 19.60 -9.43 -4.60
N VAL A 56 18.33 -9.42 -5.02
CA VAL A 56 17.46 -8.24 -4.99
C VAL A 56 16.56 -8.29 -3.76
N LEU A 57 16.47 -7.18 -3.05
CA LEU A 57 15.51 -6.96 -1.98
C LEU A 57 14.23 -6.38 -2.57
N MET A 58 13.15 -7.14 -2.54
CA MET A 58 11.83 -6.67 -2.97
C MET A 58 11.23 -5.74 -1.91
N CYS A 59 10.59 -4.68 -2.34
CA CYS A 59 9.96 -3.69 -1.45
C CYS A 59 8.53 -3.46 -1.90
N ILE A 60 7.58 -4.13 -1.25
CA ILE A 60 6.17 -3.88 -1.55
C ILE A 60 5.73 -2.56 -0.92
N HIS A 61 5.04 -1.72 -1.69
CA HIS A 61 4.47 -0.46 -1.21
C HIS A 61 3.06 -0.72 -0.65
N PRO A 62 2.68 -0.12 0.50
CA PRO A 62 1.34 -0.24 1.02
C PRO A 62 0.30 0.40 0.10
N ASP A 63 -0.96 0.02 0.31
CA ASP A 63 -2.08 0.62 -0.41
C ASP A 63 -2.13 2.14 -0.22
N ASP A 64 -2.37 2.87 -1.31
CA ASP A 64 -2.57 4.32 -1.29
C ASP A 64 -3.76 4.70 -2.18
N PRO A 65 -4.88 5.14 -1.62
CA PRO A 65 -5.18 5.25 -0.19
C PRO A 65 -5.39 3.89 0.50
N PRO A 66 -5.20 3.81 1.84
CA PRO A 66 -5.35 2.58 2.62
C PRO A 66 -6.82 2.29 2.98
N TYR A 67 -7.74 2.64 2.11
CA TYR A 67 -9.19 2.43 2.24
C TYR A 67 -9.74 1.91 0.92
N PRO A 68 -10.79 1.08 0.94
CA PRO A 68 -11.49 0.65 -0.27
C PRO A 68 -11.90 1.84 -1.12
N ILE A 69 -11.67 1.75 -2.43
CA ILE A 69 -12.03 2.78 -3.40
C ILE A 69 -12.78 2.13 -4.56
N LEU A 70 -13.85 2.76 -5.03
CA LEU A 70 -14.69 2.26 -6.12
C LEU A 70 -15.24 0.84 -5.90
N GLY A 71 -15.45 0.46 -4.63
CA GLY A 71 -15.88 -0.90 -4.28
C GLY A 71 -14.75 -1.94 -4.24
N LEU A 72 -13.55 -1.58 -4.66
CA LEU A 72 -12.41 -2.50 -4.67
C LEU A 72 -11.73 -2.57 -3.29
N PRO A 73 -11.42 -3.78 -2.79
CA PRO A 73 -10.77 -3.95 -1.50
C PRO A 73 -9.31 -3.50 -1.51
N ARG A 74 -8.77 -3.26 -0.31
CA ARG A 74 -7.34 -3.06 -0.03
C ARG A 74 -6.86 -4.19 0.86
N VAL A 75 -5.60 -4.61 0.70
CA VAL A 75 -5.06 -5.80 1.37
C VAL A 75 -3.68 -5.62 1.99
N LEU A 76 -3.12 -4.41 1.90
CA LEU A 76 -1.84 -4.04 2.52
C LEU A 76 -1.93 -2.63 3.12
N SER A 77 -2.82 -2.44 4.07
CA SER A 77 -3.16 -1.13 4.65
C SER A 77 -2.85 -1.01 6.15
N THR A 78 -2.59 -2.13 6.82
CA THR A 78 -2.37 -2.22 8.26
C THR A 78 -1.10 -3.00 8.60
N GLU A 79 -0.61 -2.85 9.83
CA GLU A 79 0.49 -3.69 10.33
C GLU A 79 0.16 -5.18 10.23
N GLN A 80 -1.07 -5.58 10.55
CA GLN A 80 -1.47 -6.97 10.49
C GLN A 80 -1.40 -7.53 9.06
N ASP A 81 -1.74 -6.73 8.05
CA ASP A 81 -1.61 -7.15 6.65
C ASP A 81 -0.14 -7.43 6.27
N VAL A 82 0.78 -6.60 6.77
CA VAL A 82 2.23 -6.80 6.56
C VAL A 82 2.71 -8.06 7.27
N ILE A 83 2.28 -8.30 8.52
CA ILE A 83 2.61 -9.51 9.29
C ILE A 83 2.10 -10.76 8.57
N ASP A 84 0.88 -10.73 8.05
CA ASP A 84 0.28 -11.83 7.31
C ASP A 84 1.09 -12.14 6.04
N LEU A 85 1.47 -11.11 5.27
CA LEU A 85 2.31 -11.26 4.07
C LEU A 85 3.67 -11.86 4.42
N PHE A 86 4.34 -11.36 5.46
CA PHE A 86 5.64 -11.86 5.89
C PHE A 86 5.58 -13.28 6.45
N SER A 87 4.44 -13.65 7.02
CA SER A 87 4.19 -15.01 7.52
C SER A 87 3.92 -15.99 6.37
N ALA A 88 3.25 -15.53 5.32
CA ALA A 88 2.97 -16.33 4.14
C ALA A 88 4.25 -16.57 3.30
N VAL A 89 5.11 -15.55 3.17
CA VAL A 89 6.37 -15.63 2.40
C VAL A 89 7.56 -15.23 3.28
N LYS A 90 8.17 -16.22 3.91
CA LYS A 90 9.19 -16.08 4.98
C LYS A 90 10.60 -15.81 4.45
N SER A 91 10.76 -15.04 3.41
CA SER A 91 12.07 -14.70 2.86
C SER A 91 12.53 -13.32 3.35
N PRO A 92 13.82 -13.13 3.68
CA PRO A 92 14.35 -11.80 3.96
C PRO A 92 14.27 -10.86 2.75
N ASN A 93 14.21 -11.41 1.53
CA ASN A 93 14.08 -10.63 0.31
C ASN A 93 12.65 -10.11 0.06
N ASN A 94 11.65 -10.63 0.79
CA ASN A 94 10.29 -10.10 0.82
C ASN A 94 10.20 -8.99 1.87
N GLY A 95 10.35 -7.76 1.48
CA GLY A 95 10.38 -6.59 2.38
C GLY A 95 9.30 -5.56 2.06
N LEU A 96 9.41 -4.45 2.74
CA LEU A 96 8.43 -3.37 2.73
C LEU A 96 9.08 -2.06 2.32
N THR A 97 8.40 -1.31 1.45
CA THR A 97 8.51 0.13 1.39
C THR A 97 7.68 0.71 2.52
N PHE A 98 8.31 1.18 3.57
CA PHE A 98 7.58 1.81 4.66
C PHE A 98 7.19 3.23 4.28
N CYS A 99 5.99 3.39 3.73
CA CYS A 99 5.44 4.69 3.38
C CYS A 99 4.67 5.28 4.55
N THR A 100 5.25 6.28 5.20
CA THR A 100 4.63 6.95 6.35
C THR A 100 3.36 7.72 5.95
N GLY A 101 3.28 8.20 4.71
CA GLY A 101 2.09 8.86 4.19
C GLY A 101 0.93 7.89 3.98
N SER A 102 1.17 6.74 3.34
CA SER A 102 0.12 5.75 3.09
C SER A 102 -0.38 5.12 4.38
N PHE A 103 0.50 4.56 5.20
CA PHE A 103 0.10 4.01 6.51
C PHE A 103 -0.46 5.09 7.45
N GLY A 104 0.06 6.32 7.41
CA GLY A 104 -0.31 7.42 8.28
C GLY A 104 -1.68 8.02 7.98
N VAL A 105 -2.30 7.72 6.82
CA VAL A 105 -3.71 8.07 6.57
C VAL A 105 -4.62 7.38 7.58
N ARG A 106 -4.27 6.18 8.04
CA ARG A 106 -5.01 5.45 9.07
C ARG A 106 -4.54 5.85 10.47
N ALA A 107 -5.46 6.34 11.27
CA ALA A 107 -5.18 6.73 12.67
C ALA A 107 -4.90 5.55 13.59
N ASP A 108 -5.29 4.34 13.19
CA ASP A 108 -5.13 3.10 13.94
C ASP A 108 -3.79 2.39 13.67
N ASN A 109 -2.96 2.90 12.76
CA ASN A 109 -1.59 2.44 12.56
C ASN A 109 -0.61 3.14 13.51
N ASP A 110 0.04 2.39 14.38
CA ASP A 110 1.16 2.86 15.22
C ASP A 110 2.46 2.86 14.42
N LEU A 111 2.73 3.91 13.68
CA LEU A 111 3.88 3.96 12.76
C LEU A 111 5.22 3.77 13.46
N VAL A 112 5.41 4.39 14.62
CA VAL A 112 6.65 4.26 15.41
C VAL A 112 6.84 2.82 15.89
N GLY A 113 5.79 2.21 16.40
CA GLY A 113 5.80 0.80 16.79
C GLY A 113 6.01 -0.14 15.61
N MET A 114 5.38 0.13 14.46
CA MET A 114 5.58 -0.64 13.22
C MET A 114 7.05 -0.64 12.78
N VAL A 115 7.73 0.51 12.78
CA VAL A 115 9.16 0.59 12.45
C VAL A 115 9.99 -0.28 13.39
N ARG A 116 9.71 -0.24 14.68
CA ARG A 116 10.44 -1.06 15.67
C ARG A 116 10.23 -2.55 15.49
N ARG A 117 9.00 -2.97 15.18
CA ARG A 117 8.64 -4.40 15.02
C ARG A 117 9.01 -4.96 13.65
N LEU A 118 8.93 -4.15 12.59
CA LEU A 118 9.11 -4.58 11.20
C LEU A 118 10.46 -4.16 10.60
N GLY A 119 11.28 -3.38 11.33
CA GLY A 119 12.47 -2.70 10.82
C GLY A 119 13.44 -3.57 10.04
N SER A 120 13.64 -4.84 10.47
CA SER A 120 14.51 -5.79 9.74
C SER A 120 14.04 -6.16 8.32
N ARG A 121 12.79 -5.83 8.01
CA ARG A 121 12.14 -6.11 6.71
C ARG A 121 11.73 -4.82 5.98
N ILE A 122 12.06 -3.65 6.52
CA ILE A 122 11.91 -2.37 5.84
C ILE A 122 13.15 -2.14 4.99
N HIS A 123 13.05 -2.37 3.68
CA HIS A 123 14.17 -2.22 2.76
C HIS A 123 14.20 -0.85 2.08
N PHE A 124 13.08 -0.15 2.10
CA PHE A 124 12.97 1.21 1.60
C PHE A 124 12.04 2.03 2.50
N ILE A 125 12.35 3.29 2.72
CA ILE A 125 11.50 4.21 3.47
C ILE A 125 11.05 5.37 2.58
N HIS A 126 9.75 5.66 2.59
CA HIS A 126 9.15 6.80 1.92
C HIS A 126 8.56 7.73 2.97
N LEU A 127 9.33 8.77 3.33
CA LEU A 127 8.91 9.76 4.32
C LEU A 127 7.97 10.78 3.69
N ARG A 128 6.70 10.66 3.98
CA ARG A 128 5.63 11.55 3.53
C ARG A 128 4.68 11.82 4.70
N SER A 129 4.22 13.04 4.89
CA SER A 129 3.25 13.38 5.93
C SER A 129 1.88 13.63 5.32
N THR A 130 0.86 13.17 6.00
CA THR A 130 -0.54 13.41 5.66
C THR A 130 -1.26 14.04 6.84
N LYS A 131 -2.27 14.83 6.56
CA LYS A 131 -3.16 15.42 7.55
C LYS A 131 -4.59 15.02 7.29
N ARG A 132 -5.26 14.54 8.32
CA ARG A 132 -6.65 14.08 8.29
C ARG A 132 -7.60 15.16 8.82
N ASP A 133 -8.79 15.19 8.30
CA ASP A 133 -9.87 15.95 8.89
C ASP A 133 -10.81 15.03 9.72
N LYS A 134 -11.75 15.65 10.42
CA LYS A 134 -12.74 14.94 11.24
C LYS A 134 -13.73 14.07 10.45
N ASN A 135 -13.77 14.21 9.13
CA ASN A 135 -14.67 13.47 8.25
C ASN A 135 -13.96 12.28 7.58
N GLY A 136 -12.66 12.07 7.88
CA GLY A 136 -11.85 11.02 7.26
C GLY A 136 -11.23 11.40 5.92
N ASN A 137 -11.38 12.65 5.45
CA ASN A 137 -10.62 13.11 4.32
C ASN A 137 -9.18 13.39 4.75
N PHE A 138 -8.26 13.29 3.81
CA PHE A 138 -6.85 13.57 4.05
C PHE A 138 -6.22 14.27 2.86
N HIS A 139 -5.12 14.93 3.11
CA HIS A 139 -4.28 15.54 2.09
C HIS A 139 -2.83 15.43 2.50
N GLU A 140 -1.93 15.56 1.53
CA GLU A 140 -0.50 15.63 1.80
C GLU A 140 -0.16 16.93 2.52
N ALA A 141 0.63 16.84 3.58
CA ALA A 141 1.06 17.96 4.41
C ALA A 141 2.59 18.08 4.39
N ASN A 142 3.10 19.26 4.76
CA ASN A 142 4.52 19.40 5.03
C ASN A 142 4.94 18.39 6.12
N HIS A 143 6.19 17.91 6.04
CA HIS A 143 6.66 16.77 6.84
C HIS A 143 6.41 16.91 8.34
N LEU A 144 6.56 18.11 8.90
CA LEU A 144 6.39 18.37 10.34
C LEU A 144 5.04 19.00 10.71
N GLU A 145 4.12 19.16 9.75
CA GLU A 145 2.82 19.82 9.96
C GLU A 145 1.63 18.86 9.85
N GLY A 146 1.87 17.62 9.44
CA GLY A 146 0.85 16.57 9.33
C GLY A 146 0.69 15.79 10.63
N ASP A 147 -0.02 14.67 10.52
CA ASP A 147 -0.36 13.80 11.65
C ASP A 147 0.67 12.66 11.86
N VAL A 148 1.70 12.59 11.02
CA VAL A 148 2.78 11.60 11.14
C VAL A 148 3.84 12.09 12.13
N ASP A 149 4.13 11.28 13.15
CA ASP A 149 5.27 11.52 14.05
C ASP A 149 6.59 11.20 13.33
N MET A 150 7.10 12.17 12.56
CA MET A 150 8.33 12.00 11.79
C MET A 150 9.55 11.78 12.68
N PHE A 151 9.59 12.40 13.86
CA PHE A 151 10.72 12.20 14.78
C PHE A 151 10.74 10.80 15.37
N GLY A 152 9.58 10.29 15.74
CA GLY A 152 9.46 8.93 16.30
C GLY A 152 9.76 7.84 15.28
N VAL A 153 9.50 8.10 14.00
CA VAL A 153 9.74 7.14 12.91
C VAL A 153 11.24 7.09 12.54
N MET A 154 11.95 8.19 12.60
CA MET A 154 13.40 8.27 12.31
C MET A 154 14.26 7.89 13.50
#